data_a20bfb242d2bfef0c21b51947e8d4f59
#
_entry.id   a20bfb242d2bfef0c21b51947e8d4f59
#
_cell.length_a   1.000
_cell.length_b   1.000
_cell.length_c   1.000
_cell.angle_alpha   90.00
_cell.angle_beta   90.00
_cell.angle_gamma   90.00
#
_symmetry.space_group_name_H-M   'P 1'
#
loop_
_entity.id
_entity.type
_entity.pdbx_description
1 polymer ?
#
loop_
_entity_poly.entity_id
_entity_poly.type
_entity_poly.pdbx_seq_one_letter_code
_entity_poly.pdbx_strand_id
1 'polypeptide(L)'
;MQYPLDLSFKVLTLTPQIYIKDATGTLVLYVRQKLLKLKEEVTIYAGPAQKAHPNNYLYKINADRVIDWSARYRFSSMNGVELGSVKRYGTRSLWKAHYDIYEGQDTKMTIREANPFIKVVDTILGQIPILNFITTYLFHPTYNVISNQDGRIVM
;
A
#
# COMPACT_ATOMS: atom_id res chain seq x y z
N MET A 1 17.64 -0.29 -9.94
CA MET A 1 16.59 -1.03 -9.21
C MET A 1 16.29 -2.31 -9.99
N GLN A 2 16.47 -3.45 -9.36
CA GLN A 2 16.27 -4.78 -9.96
C GLN A 2 15.11 -5.49 -9.25
N TYR A 3 14.25 -6.18 -9.99
CA TYR A 3 13.14 -6.97 -9.45
C TYR A 3 13.59 -8.40 -9.12
N PRO A 4 12.94 -9.06 -8.13
CA PRO A 4 11.82 -8.59 -7.30
C PRO A 4 12.24 -7.56 -6.26
N LEU A 5 11.24 -6.84 -5.72
CA LEU A 5 11.44 -5.93 -4.59
C LEU A 5 11.05 -6.64 -3.29
N ASP A 6 11.88 -6.51 -2.26
CA ASP A 6 11.61 -6.96 -0.90
C ASP A 6 11.14 -5.78 -0.04
N LEU A 7 10.02 -5.96 0.66
CA LEU A 7 9.42 -4.97 1.52
C LEU A 7 9.50 -5.43 2.99
N SER A 8 10.23 -4.67 3.80
CA SER A 8 10.35 -4.92 5.24
C SER A 8 9.64 -3.84 6.04
N PHE A 9 8.75 -4.25 6.95
CA PHE A 9 7.91 -3.37 7.75
C PHE A 9 8.44 -3.23 9.18
N LYS A 10 8.58 -1.98 9.66
CA LYS A 10 8.88 -1.68 11.04
C LYS A 10 7.67 -0.97 11.66
N VAL A 11 6.77 -1.76 12.26
CA VAL A 11 5.44 -1.32 12.71
C VAL A 11 5.47 -0.82 14.16
N LEU A 12 6.31 -1.38 15.02
CA LEU A 12 6.42 -1.03 16.45
C LEU A 12 7.20 0.28 16.67
N THR A 13 6.75 1.36 16.00
CA THR A 13 7.33 2.70 16.13
C THR A 13 6.21 3.74 16.08
N LEU A 14 6.44 4.91 16.70
CA LEU A 14 5.51 6.06 16.64
C LEU A 14 5.22 6.53 15.19
N THR A 15 6.06 6.14 14.25
CA THR A 15 5.91 6.39 12.82
C THR A 15 6.24 5.11 12.08
N PRO A 16 5.24 4.34 11.60
CA PRO A 16 5.47 3.15 10.79
C PRO A 16 6.40 3.43 9.61
N GLN A 17 7.29 2.48 9.35
CA GLN A 17 8.34 2.61 8.34
C GLN A 17 8.36 1.37 7.45
N ILE A 18 8.61 1.58 6.15
CA ILE A 18 8.81 0.49 5.19
C ILE A 18 10.15 0.70 4.50
N TYR A 19 10.93 -0.34 4.46
CA TYR A 19 12.21 -0.40 3.75
C TYR A 19 12.01 -1.26 2.51
N ILE A 20 12.35 -0.71 1.35
CA ILE A 20 12.19 -1.40 0.07
C ILE A 20 13.58 -1.62 -0.51
N LYS A 21 13.96 -2.90 -0.62
CA LYS A 21 15.23 -3.35 -1.19
C LYS A 21 14.98 -3.96 -2.55
N ASP A 22 15.97 -3.85 -3.43
CA ASP A 22 15.94 -4.56 -4.70
C ASP A 22 16.54 -5.98 -4.59
N ALA A 23 16.52 -6.73 -5.69
CA ALA A 23 17.03 -8.11 -5.75
C ALA A 23 18.50 -8.25 -5.34
N THR A 24 19.29 -7.17 -5.35
CA THR A 24 20.67 -7.16 -4.86
C THR A 24 20.79 -6.88 -3.37
N GLY A 25 19.68 -6.67 -2.66
CA GLY A 25 19.65 -6.27 -1.26
C GLY A 25 19.89 -4.78 -1.04
N THR A 26 20.04 -3.99 -2.10
CA THR A 26 20.26 -2.55 -2.01
C THR A 26 18.96 -1.85 -1.62
N LEU A 27 19.01 -0.99 -0.58
CA LEU A 27 17.88 -0.18 -0.17
C LEU A 27 17.60 0.92 -1.21
N VAL A 28 16.53 0.77 -1.97
CA VAL A 28 16.16 1.69 -3.06
C VAL A 28 15.16 2.74 -2.63
N LEU A 29 14.22 2.39 -1.73
CA LEU A 29 13.23 3.33 -1.20
C LEU A 29 13.03 3.14 0.30
N TYR A 30 12.73 4.25 0.97
CA TYR A 30 12.33 4.31 2.36
C TYR A 30 11.00 5.05 2.49
N VAL A 31 10.04 4.46 3.17
CA VAL A 31 8.70 5.02 3.35
C VAL A 31 8.45 5.30 4.81
N ARG A 32 7.88 6.47 5.09
CA ARG A 32 7.51 6.92 6.43
C ARG A 32 6.07 7.38 6.46
N GLN A 33 5.28 6.84 7.38
CA GLN A 33 3.89 7.23 7.60
C GLN A 33 3.78 8.12 8.85
N LYS A 34 3.05 9.22 8.76
CA LYS A 34 2.72 10.08 9.90
C LYS A 34 1.36 9.70 10.47
N LEU A 35 1.34 9.12 11.68
CA LEU A 35 0.11 8.66 12.34
C LEU A 35 -0.71 9.78 13.02
N LEU A 36 -0.09 10.91 13.38
CA LEU A 36 -0.73 11.95 14.17
C LEU A 36 -1.41 13.05 13.35
N LYS A 37 -1.59 12.84 12.04
CA LYS A 37 -2.35 13.75 11.19
C LYS A 37 -3.81 13.30 11.07
N LEU A 38 -4.73 14.25 11.07
CA LEU A 38 -6.15 14.00 10.79
C LEU A 38 -6.37 13.32 9.43
N LYS A 39 -5.51 13.61 8.45
CA LYS A 39 -5.45 12.90 7.15
C LYS A 39 -4.15 12.13 7.06
N GLU A 40 -4.22 10.90 6.59
CA GLU A 40 -3.03 10.08 6.39
C GLU A 40 -2.07 10.74 5.39
N GLU A 41 -0.80 10.81 5.77
CA GLU A 41 0.28 11.28 4.93
C GLU A 41 1.42 10.27 4.96
N VAL A 42 1.78 9.77 3.78
CA VAL A 42 2.93 8.88 3.60
C VAL A 42 3.97 9.57 2.75
N THR A 43 5.22 9.57 3.18
CA THR A 43 6.33 10.18 2.46
C THR A 43 7.32 9.11 2.01
N ILE A 44 7.75 9.18 0.77
CA ILE A 44 8.66 8.22 0.12
C ILE A 44 9.97 8.93 -0.19
N TYR A 45 11.07 8.37 0.28
CA TYR A 45 12.43 8.90 0.14
C TYR A 45 13.29 7.95 -0.70
N ALA A 46 14.30 8.48 -1.38
CA ALA A 46 15.34 7.69 -2.01
C ALA A 46 16.38 7.24 -0.98
N GLY A 47 16.77 5.96 -1.04
CA GLY A 47 17.86 5.42 -0.25
C GLY A 47 17.57 5.31 1.26
N PRO A 48 18.61 5.36 2.10
CA PRO A 48 18.51 5.01 3.50
C PRO A 48 17.75 6.05 4.35
N ALA A 49 17.13 5.57 5.43
CA ALA A 49 16.32 6.37 6.37
C ALA A 49 17.07 7.61 6.92
N GLN A 50 18.40 7.53 7.06
CA GLN A 50 19.24 8.63 7.57
C GLN A 50 19.26 9.84 6.63
N LYS A 51 18.96 9.65 5.35
CA LYS A 51 18.85 10.72 4.35
C LYS A 51 17.44 11.31 4.25
N ALA A 52 16.47 10.74 4.98
CA ALA A 52 15.10 11.21 4.96
C ALA A 52 14.96 12.55 5.69
N HIS A 53 14.71 13.62 4.94
CA HIS A 53 14.50 14.96 5.44
C HIS A 53 13.16 15.49 4.91
N PRO A 54 12.40 16.30 5.68
CA PRO A 54 11.10 16.84 5.22
C PRO A 54 11.10 17.52 3.85
N ASN A 55 12.26 18.08 3.45
CA ASN A 55 12.44 18.77 2.18
C ASN A 55 13.21 17.95 1.12
N ASN A 56 13.39 16.63 1.36
CA ASN A 56 14.14 15.76 0.44
C ASN A 56 13.40 14.42 0.27
N TYR A 57 12.15 14.48 -0.13
CA TYR A 57 11.37 13.30 -0.48
C TYR A 57 11.20 13.19 -2.02
N LEU A 58 10.97 11.98 -2.50
CA LEU A 58 10.66 11.74 -3.91
C LEU A 58 9.16 11.96 -4.17
N TYR A 59 8.34 11.32 -3.34
CA TYR A 59 6.90 11.30 -3.52
C TYR A 59 6.19 11.45 -2.18
N LYS A 60 4.96 11.95 -2.27
CA LYS A 60 4.04 12.04 -1.14
C LYS A 60 2.70 11.42 -1.51
N ILE A 61 2.11 10.70 -0.56
CA ILE A 61 0.77 10.13 -0.69
C ILE A 61 -0.10 10.81 0.37
N ASN A 62 -1.22 11.38 -0.06
CA ASN A 62 -2.17 12.04 0.82
C ASN A 62 -3.57 11.47 0.62
N ALA A 63 -4.25 11.12 1.72
CA ALA A 63 -5.67 10.80 1.70
C ALA A 63 -6.50 12.07 1.48
N ASP A 64 -7.57 11.98 0.68
CA ASP A 64 -8.49 13.11 0.42
C ASP A 64 -9.42 13.39 1.61
N ARG A 65 -9.61 12.42 2.50
CA ARG A 65 -10.50 12.52 3.66
C ARG A 65 -9.95 11.83 4.90
N VAL A 66 -10.51 12.18 6.05
CA VAL A 66 -10.16 11.60 7.35
C VAL A 66 -10.88 10.27 7.48
N ILE A 67 -10.14 9.20 7.78
CA ILE A 67 -10.63 7.86 8.12
C ILE A 67 -11.91 7.49 7.36
N ASP A 68 -11.77 7.15 6.09
CA ASP A 68 -12.89 6.66 5.26
C ASP A 68 -12.45 5.41 4.50
N TRP A 69 -13.30 4.38 4.57
CA TRP A 69 -13.12 3.12 3.85
C TRP A 69 -13.14 3.29 2.32
N SER A 70 -13.53 4.48 1.84
CA SER A 70 -13.56 4.86 0.43
C SER A 70 -12.61 6.02 0.11
N ALA A 71 -11.59 6.26 0.94
CA ALA A 71 -10.62 7.32 0.71
C ALA A 71 -9.88 7.14 -0.61
N ARG A 72 -9.62 8.25 -1.27
CA ARG A 72 -8.72 8.32 -2.42
C ARG A 72 -7.36 8.81 -1.95
N TYR A 73 -6.33 8.08 -2.27
CA TYR A 73 -4.94 8.39 -1.97
C TYR A 73 -4.27 8.96 -3.21
N ARG A 74 -3.90 10.24 -3.16
CA ARG A 74 -3.24 10.93 -4.26
C ARG A 74 -1.73 10.87 -4.12
N PHE A 75 -1.06 10.57 -5.21
CA PHE A 75 0.39 10.50 -5.32
C PHE A 75 0.89 11.77 -6.00
N SER A 76 1.81 12.49 -5.35
CA SER A 76 2.45 13.68 -5.90
C SER A 76 3.97 13.59 -5.80
N SER A 77 4.65 14.19 -6.77
CA SER A 77 6.09 14.41 -6.72
C SER A 77 6.44 15.52 -5.71
N MET A 78 7.73 15.69 -5.42
CA MET A 78 8.23 16.77 -4.58
C MET A 78 7.84 18.16 -5.12
N ASN A 79 7.73 18.31 -6.44
CA ASN A 79 7.33 19.56 -7.11
C ASN A 79 5.81 19.77 -7.10
N GLY A 80 5.04 18.93 -6.41
CA GLY A 80 3.58 19.04 -6.31
C GLY A 80 2.83 18.54 -7.54
N VAL A 81 3.50 17.95 -8.53
CA VAL A 81 2.84 17.38 -9.71
C VAL A 81 2.13 16.09 -9.28
N GLU A 82 0.82 16.02 -9.53
CA GLU A 82 0.03 14.79 -9.27
C GLU A 82 0.40 13.74 -10.33
N LEU A 83 0.82 12.56 -9.86
CA LEU A 83 1.20 11.42 -10.69
C LEU A 83 0.02 10.48 -10.95
N GLY A 84 -0.95 10.48 -10.04
CA GLY A 84 -2.12 9.62 -10.09
C GLY A 84 -2.72 9.42 -8.71
N SER A 85 -3.71 8.54 -8.62
CA SER A 85 -4.35 8.22 -7.35
C SER A 85 -4.81 6.77 -7.28
N VAL A 86 -4.95 6.26 -6.04
CA VAL A 86 -5.56 4.96 -5.76
C VAL A 86 -6.81 5.18 -4.91
N LYS A 87 -7.92 4.58 -5.31
CA LYS A 87 -9.18 4.62 -4.58
C LYS A 87 -9.59 3.23 -4.14
N ARG A 88 -9.91 3.08 -2.86
CA ARG A 88 -10.51 1.88 -2.31
C ARG A 88 -12.03 1.95 -2.42
N TYR A 89 -12.67 0.83 -2.73
CA TYR A 89 -14.13 0.70 -2.70
C TYR A 89 -14.58 0.04 -1.39
N GLY A 90 -14.86 0.84 -0.37
CA GLY A 90 -15.07 0.41 1.02
C GLY A 90 -16.12 -0.69 1.19
N THR A 91 -17.33 -0.49 0.68
CA THR A 91 -18.44 -1.47 0.82
C THR A 91 -18.19 -2.78 0.06
N ARG A 92 -17.57 -2.69 -1.13
CA ARG A 92 -17.19 -3.87 -1.94
C ARG A 92 -15.93 -4.56 -1.41
N SER A 93 -15.07 -3.82 -0.70
CA SER A 93 -13.81 -4.34 -0.14
C SER A 93 -13.96 -5.02 1.20
N LEU A 94 -15.16 -5.14 1.78
CA LEU A 94 -15.39 -5.91 3.00
C LEU A 94 -15.11 -7.40 2.80
N TRP A 95 -15.52 -7.93 1.64
CA TRP A 95 -15.37 -9.35 1.30
C TRP A 95 -14.19 -9.63 0.38
N LYS A 96 -13.89 -8.70 -0.53
CA LYS A 96 -12.80 -8.81 -1.50
C LYS A 96 -12.17 -7.45 -1.73
N ALA A 97 -10.86 -7.32 -1.47
CA ALA A 97 -10.17 -6.06 -1.65
C ALA A 97 -10.24 -5.60 -3.11
N HIS A 98 -10.69 -4.36 -3.31
CA HIS A 98 -10.83 -3.74 -4.62
C HIS A 98 -10.29 -2.32 -4.56
N TYR A 99 -9.29 -2.04 -5.38
CA TYR A 99 -8.70 -0.72 -5.55
C TYR A 99 -8.59 -0.42 -7.04
N ASP A 100 -8.89 0.83 -7.42
CA ASP A 100 -8.64 1.34 -8.75
C ASP A 100 -7.49 2.34 -8.73
N ILE A 101 -6.61 2.24 -9.73
CA ILE A 101 -5.48 3.14 -9.96
C ILE A 101 -5.87 4.08 -11.10
N TYR A 102 -5.80 5.38 -10.82
CA TYR A 102 -6.18 6.45 -11.74
C TYR A 102 -4.94 7.23 -12.19
N GLU A 103 -4.96 7.64 -13.44
CA GLU A 103 -4.12 8.68 -13.99
C GLU A 103 -5.08 9.80 -14.48
N GLY A 104 -5.05 10.97 -13.82
CA GLY A 104 -6.08 11.97 -13.99
C GLY A 104 -7.48 11.42 -13.62
N GLN A 105 -8.40 11.38 -14.57
CA GLN A 105 -9.74 10.83 -14.40
C GLN A 105 -9.89 9.40 -14.91
N ASP A 106 -8.90 8.88 -15.62
CA ASP A 106 -8.96 7.56 -16.24
C ASP A 106 -8.52 6.47 -15.28
N THR A 107 -9.29 5.39 -15.18
CA THR A 107 -8.89 4.18 -14.47
C THR A 107 -7.96 3.35 -15.35
N LYS A 108 -6.67 3.33 -15.03
CA LYS A 108 -5.65 2.61 -15.79
C LYS A 108 -5.51 1.15 -15.39
N MET A 109 -5.61 0.88 -14.08
CA MET A 109 -5.44 -0.46 -13.54
C MET A 109 -6.41 -0.70 -12.40
N THR A 110 -6.69 -1.97 -12.13
CA THR A 110 -7.48 -2.43 -10.99
C THR A 110 -6.69 -3.44 -10.19
N ILE A 111 -6.63 -3.26 -8.87
CA ILE A 111 -6.05 -4.23 -7.94
C ILE A 111 -7.19 -5.06 -7.33
N ARG A 112 -7.10 -6.37 -7.45
CA ARG A 112 -8.06 -7.31 -6.87
C ARG A 112 -7.36 -8.41 -6.09
N GLU A 113 -7.93 -8.76 -4.96
CA GLU A 113 -7.50 -9.92 -4.19
C GLU A 113 -7.79 -11.20 -4.98
N ALA A 114 -6.75 -12.02 -5.16
CA ALA A 114 -6.86 -13.24 -5.96
C ALA A 114 -7.69 -14.31 -5.25
N ASN A 115 -7.55 -14.43 -3.92
CA ASN A 115 -8.24 -15.45 -3.12
C ASN A 115 -8.98 -14.86 -1.91
N PRO A 116 -10.29 -14.54 -2.02
CA PRO A 116 -11.07 -13.98 -0.93
C PRO A 116 -11.37 -14.97 0.21
N PHE A 117 -11.21 -16.29 -0.02
CA PHE A 117 -11.47 -17.31 1.02
C PHE A 117 -10.54 -17.19 2.23
N ILE A 118 -9.36 -16.62 2.06
CA ILE A 118 -8.40 -16.40 3.15
C ILE A 118 -9.02 -15.55 4.26
N LYS A 119 -9.79 -14.51 3.91
CA LYS A 119 -10.46 -13.64 4.90
C LYS A 119 -11.56 -14.35 5.67
N VAL A 120 -12.30 -15.25 5.03
CA VAL A 120 -13.35 -16.03 5.70
C VAL A 120 -12.75 -16.97 6.73
N VAL A 121 -11.66 -17.65 6.36
CA VAL A 121 -10.89 -18.52 7.27
C VAL A 121 -10.30 -17.70 8.42
N ASP A 122 -9.70 -16.55 8.15
CA ASP A 122 -9.12 -15.66 9.16
C ASP A 122 -10.19 -15.10 10.11
N THR A 123 -11.39 -14.76 9.62
CA THR A 123 -12.52 -14.29 10.43
C THR A 123 -13.04 -15.39 11.36
N ILE A 124 -13.12 -16.64 10.90
CA ILE A 124 -13.63 -17.76 11.68
C ILE A 124 -12.58 -18.23 12.70
N LEU A 125 -11.33 -18.38 12.27
CA LEU A 125 -10.23 -18.87 13.12
C LEU A 125 -9.63 -17.75 14.00
N GLY A 126 -9.73 -16.48 13.57
CA GLY A 126 -9.20 -15.32 14.28
C GLY A 126 -9.93 -14.99 15.59
N GLN A 127 -11.10 -15.62 15.85
CA GLN A 127 -11.78 -15.52 17.14
C GLN A 127 -11.12 -16.37 18.24
N ILE A 128 -10.21 -17.28 17.86
CA ILE A 128 -9.44 -18.09 18.80
C ILE A 128 -8.05 -17.44 18.94
N PRO A 129 -7.66 -16.89 20.13
CA PRO A 129 -6.45 -16.07 20.29
C PRO A 129 -5.15 -16.74 19.82
N ILE A 130 -5.03 -18.06 19.98
CA ILE A 130 -3.84 -18.82 19.56
C ILE A 130 -3.80 -19.01 18.04
N LEU A 131 -4.97 -19.19 17.40
CA LEU A 131 -5.06 -19.40 15.96
C LEU A 131 -4.90 -18.09 15.17
N ASN A 132 -5.27 -16.93 15.75
CA ASN A 132 -5.07 -15.63 15.12
C ASN A 132 -3.58 -15.36 14.82
N PHE A 133 -2.69 -15.79 15.72
CA PHE A 133 -1.24 -15.65 15.51
C PHE A 133 -0.74 -16.53 14.34
N ILE A 134 -1.32 -17.72 14.20
CA ILE A 134 -0.95 -18.69 13.16
C ILE A 134 -1.53 -18.28 11.80
N THR A 135 -2.78 -17.81 11.75
CA THR A 135 -3.44 -17.39 10.50
C THR A 135 -2.79 -16.16 9.90
N THR A 136 -2.43 -15.17 10.71
CA THR A 136 -1.72 -13.96 10.27
C THR A 136 -0.34 -14.31 9.64
N TYR A 137 0.29 -15.39 10.10
CA TYR A 137 1.59 -15.82 9.57
C TYR A 137 1.49 -16.72 8.33
N LEU A 138 0.43 -17.54 8.24
CA LEU A 138 0.27 -18.54 7.18
C LEU A 138 -0.51 -18.06 5.96
N PHE A 139 -1.42 -17.09 6.14
CA PHE A 139 -2.30 -16.63 5.07
C PHE A 139 -1.95 -15.22 4.61
N HIS A 140 -1.08 -15.13 3.61
CA HIS A 140 -0.79 -13.86 2.94
C HIS A 140 -1.75 -13.66 1.77
N PRO A 141 -2.55 -12.57 1.76
CA PRO A 141 -3.41 -12.29 0.63
C PRO A 141 -2.56 -11.98 -0.61
N THR A 142 -2.88 -12.65 -1.71
CA THR A 142 -2.28 -12.35 -3.01
C THR A 142 -3.17 -11.38 -3.76
N TYR A 143 -2.55 -10.38 -4.37
CA TYR A 143 -3.24 -9.37 -5.17
C TYR A 143 -2.79 -9.44 -6.61
N ASN A 144 -3.75 -9.34 -7.53
CA ASN A 144 -3.48 -9.18 -8.95
C ASN A 144 -3.70 -7.72 -9.34
N VAL A 145 -2.73 -7.14 -10.06
CA VAL A 145 -2.87 -5.84 -10.71
C VAL A 145 -3.23 -6.08 -12.16
N ILE A 146 -4.40 -5.62 -12.57
CA ILE A 146 -4.99 -5.86 -13.90
C ILE A 146 -4.97 -4.54 -14.67
N SER A 147 -4.39 -4.56 -15.86
CA SER A 147 -4.45 -3.44 -16.81
C SER A 147 -5.87 -3.32 -17.37
N ASN A 148 -6.47 -2.13 -17.31
CA ASN A 148 -7.80 -1.88 -17.85
C ASN A 148 -7.78 -1.64 -19.37
N GLN A 149 -6.59 -1.53 -19.99
CA GLN A 149 -6.46 -1.37 -21.44
C GLN A 149 -6.64 -2.69 -22.18
N ASP A 150 -6.10 -3.78 -21.64
CA ASP A 150 -6.06 -5.08 -22.32
C ASP A 150 -6.48 -6.25 -21.41
N GLY A 151 -6.86 -5.99 -20.18
CA GLY A 151 -7.32 -6.98 -19.21
C GLY A 151 -6.23 -7.94 -18.70
N ARG A 152 -4.96 -7.70 -19.02
CA ARG A 152 -3.86 -8.57 -18.58
C ARG A 152 -3.47 -8.30 -17.13
N ILE A 153 -3.06 -9.36 -16.44
CA ILE A 153 -2.39 -9.25 -15.14
C ILE A 153 -0.97 -8.73 -15.38
N VAL A 154 -0.63 -7.59 -14.80
CA VAL A 154 0.68 -6.93 -14.94
C VAL A 154 1.56 -7.12 -13.71
N MET A 155 0.96 -7.54 -12.56
CA MET A 155 1.65 -7.86 -11.32
C MET A 155 0.78 -8.78 -10.48
#